data_3a15e8c6897e2c94ae9a3cc751b4f22c
#
_entry.id   3a15e8c6897e2c94ae9a3cc751b4f22c
#
_cell.length_a   1.000
_cell.length_b   1.000
_cell.length_c   1.000
_cell.angle_alpha   90.00
_cell.angle_beta   90.00
_cell.angle_gamma   90.00
#
_symmetry.space_group_name_H-M   'P 1'
#
loop_
_entity.id
_entity.type
_entity.pdbx_description
1 polymer ?
#
loop_
_entity_poly.entity_id
_entity_poly.type
_entity_poly.pdbx_seq_one_letter_code
_entity_poly.pdbx_strand_id
1 'polypeptide(L)'
;MSAKLDTTHVVSENEIVVYRRERSEIWQCRYKVDGVWQRASTKERKLKDAKEVAKTLKIRAEIRKHDNLPVITRKFRDVAKLAVQRMEQKIANGDGKVSFKDYIRIISEYLIPILGNRLITNIDSTALDHLDAERIKLMDRTPSNSTMLTHNAALNLVFDEAVLRNFLTDINRPKLEAKGKKSTRHPAFSLKEIQAVINNFEAWIERARNEHSKELRQIMRDYSEMLIDTGARPGVELMNLKWKQIKFKMNPKQTRTGQIDILEDGTEDELVLTDLNRFVEMTVSGKTGTRQIIGRSPTVQVLERIAYRVYGAKNSIDDPFKDIATANNDDYVLRQKESPKDVSSAFQHMLGRYLEEHNLLYDPLTEQNRVFYSFRHTYATLALTHDKVPIHTLAKQMGTSVLMIERHYSHLKVIEAVEQLSGAETRRKIASTLTVDEIYQSAKVKKKVDLLARKTAPKKTTAKKSVKAK
;
A
#
# COMPACT_ATOMS: atom_id res chain seq x y z
N MET A 1 -18.00 -2.84 -76.21
CA MET A 1 -16.75 -3.18 -75.48
C MET A 1 -16.46 -2.07 -74.50
N SER A 2 -16.74 -2.25 -73.25
CA SER A 2 -16.43 -1.24 -72.20
C SER A 2 -14.93 -1.21 -71.97
N ALA A 3 -14.30 -0.10 -72.26
CA ALA A 3 -12.89 0.11 -71.96
C ALA A 3 -12.65 -0.09 -70.46
N LYS A 4 -11.92 -1.13 -70.05
CA LYS A 4 -11.42 -1.28 -68.70
C LYS A 4 -10.61 -0.03 -68.38
N LEU A 5 -11.16 0.88 -67.61
CA LEU A 5 -10.44 2.00 -67.04
C LEU A 5 -9.19 1.43 -66.34
N ASP A 6 -8.02 1.85 -66.83
CA ASP A 6 -6.75 1.44 -66.26
C ASP A 6 -6.67 2.03 -64.85
N THR A 7 -6.99 1.23 -63.85
CA THR A 7 -7.11 1.65 -62.45
C THR A 7 -5.79 1.54 -61.72
N THR A 8 -4.69 1.11 -62.34
CA THR A 8 -3.39 0.89 -61.72
C THR A 8 -2.30 1.44 -62.59
N HIS A 9 -1.46 2.33 -62.01
CA HIS A 9 -0.34 2.96 -62.70
C HIS A 9 0.94 2.70 -61.91
N VAL A 10 1.98 2.20 -62.58
CA VAL A 10 3.34 2.11 -62.06
C VAL A 10 3.99 3.48 -62.14
N VAL A 11 4.50 4.00 -61.06
CA VAL A 11 5.21 5.27 -60.99
C VAL A 11 6.73 5.05 -60.99
N SER A 12 7.20 3.99 -60.29
CA SER A 12 8.56 3.49 -60.38
C SER A 12 8.50 1.95 -60.27
N GLU A 13 9.22 1.28 -61.17
CA GLU A 13 9.22 -0.19 -61.23
C GLU A 13 9.62 -0.80 -59.91
N ASN A 14 8.85 -1.75 -59.43
CA ASN A 14 9.03 -2.45 -58.15
C ASN A 14 9.11 -1.57 -56.90
N GLU A 15 8.83 -0.26 -56.97
CA GLU A 15 8.98 0.69 -55.86
C GLU A 15 7.71 1.46 -55.55
N ILE A 16 6.99 2.00 -56.57
CA ILE A 16 5.80 2.83 -56.35
C ILE A 16 4.70 2.46 -57.35
N VAL A 17 3.52 2.17 -56.84
CA VAL A 17 2.33 1.91 -57.65
C VAL A 17 1.18 2.75 -57.10
N VAL A 18 0.44 3.44 -57.99
CA VAL A 18 -0.78 4.18 -57.67
C VAL A 18 -1.95 3.44 -58.27
N TYR A 19 -2.99 3.22 -57.51
CA TYR A 19 -4.18 2.49 -57.95
C TYR A 19 -5.47 3.09 -57.38
N ARG A 20 -6.58 2.89 -58.04
CA ARG A 20 -7.88 3.35 -57.61
C ARG A 20 -8.81 2.15 -57.39
N ARG A 21 -9.55 2.19 -56.26
CA ARG A 21 -10.56 1.16 -55.94
C ARG A 21 -11.82 1.45 -56.71
N GLU A 22 -12.57 0.41 -57.12
CA GLU A 22 -13.78 0.49 -57.96
C GLU A 22 -14.83 1.50 -57.44
N ARG A 23 -14.94 1.67 -56.14
CA ARG A 23 -15.94 2.55 -55.50
C ARG A 23 -15.34 3.82 -54.92
N SER A 24 -14.18 4.22 -55.32
CA SER A 24 -13.48 5.40 -54.76
C SER A 24 -12.94 6.30 -55.85
N GLU A 25 -13.22 7.59 -55.74
CA GLU A 25 -12.62 8.61 -56.62
C GLU A 25 -11.17 9.00 -56.19
N ILE A 26 -10.77 8.57 -54.99
CA ILE A 26 -9.47 8.89 -54.41
C ILE A 26 -8.47 7.80 -54.73
N TRP A 27 -7.33 8.23 -55.30
CA TRP A 27 -6.22 7.35 -55.59
C TRP A 27 -5.55 6.84 -54.32
N GLN A 28 -5.18 5.58 -54.30
CA GLN A 28 -4.35 4.93 -53.28
C GLN A 28 -2.98 4.68 -53.86
N CYS A 29 -1.98 4.61 -52.99
CA CYS A 29 -0.62 4.22 -53.42
C CYS A 29 -0.09 3.07 -52.57
N ARG A 30 0.80 2.30 -53.16
CA ARG A 30 1.70 1.40 -52.43
C ARG A 30 3.14 1.77 -52.84
N TYR A 31 4.02 1.79 -51.88
CA TYR A 31 5.44 2.08 -52.09
C TYR A 31 6.29 1.15 -51.25
N LYS A 32 7.46 0.80 -51.72
CA LYS A 32 8.36 -0.17 -51.08
C LYS A 32 9.43 0.57 -50.31
N VAL A 33 9.60 0.20 -49.03
CA VAL A 33 10.65 0.65 -48.16
C VAL A 33 11.26 -0.55 -47.48
N ASP A 34 12.57 -0.75 -47.59
CA ASP A 34 13.26 -1.89 -47.01
C ASP A 34 12.70 -3.25 -47.41
N GLY A 35 12.40 -3.42 -48.67
CA GLY A 35 11.79 -4.68 -49.15
C GLY A 35 10.31 -4.88 -48.85
N VAL A 36 9.72 -4.04 -47.98
CA VAL A 36 8.31 -4.18 -47.51
C VAL A 36 7.40 -3.16 -48.18
N TRP A 37 6.28 -3.65 -48.73
CA TRP A 37 5.27 -2.80 -49.33
C TRP A 37 4.40 -2.10 -48.30
N GLN A 38 4.39 -0.74 -48.38
CA GLN A 38 3.52 0.12 -47.59
C GLN A 38 2.31 0.57 -48.43
N ARG A 39 1.15 0.79 -47.79
CA ARG A 39 -0.06 1.30 -48.42
C ARG A 39 -0.49 2.61 -47.78
N ALA A 40 -0.85 3.59 -48.60
CA ALA A 40 -1.39 4.85 -48.12
C ALA A 40 -2.43 5.43 -49.10
N SER A 41 -3.30 6.31 -48.61
CA SER A 41 -4.17 7.11 -49.43
C SER A 41 -3.40 8.36 -49.88
N THR A 42 -3.47 8.68 -51.19
CA THR A 42 -2.93 9.93 -51.69
C THR A 42 -3.78 11.14 -51.36
N LYS A 43 -5.08 10.90 -51.01
CA LYS A 43 -6.15 11.88 -50.84
C LYS A 43 -6.46 12.68 -52.10
N GLU A 44 -5.83 12.36 -53.23
CA GLU A 44 -5.96 13.05 -54.51
C GLU A 44 -6.93 12.32 -55.44
N ARG A 45 -7.71 13.12 -56.22
CA ARG A 45 -8.59 12.65 -57.25
C ARG A 45 -7.92 12.64 -58.64
N LYS A 46 -6.96 13.52 -58.86
CA LYS A 46 -6.22 13.59 -60.11
C LYS A 46 -5.02 12.65 -60.09
N LEU A 47 -4.85 11.84 -61.13
CA LEU A 47 -3.75 10.88 -61.21
C LEU A 47 -2.36 11.54 -61.14
N LYS A 48 -2.17 12.70 -61.75
CA LYS A 48 -0.89 13.44 -61.76
C LYS A 48 -0.50 13.79 -60.31
N ASP A 49 -1.41 14.39 -59.57
CA ASP A 49 -1.16 14.82 -58.19
C ASP A 49 -0.96 13.59 -57.27
N ALA A 50 -1.73 12.51 -57.48
CA ALA A 50 -1.57 11.27 -56.76
C ALA A 50 -0.20 10.61 -56.94
N LYS A 51 0.40 10.70 -58.14
CA LYS A 51 1.77 10.24 -58.42
C LYS A 51 2.80 11.02 -57.65
N GLU A 52 2.68 12.34 -57.58
CA GLU A 52 3.61 13.20 -56.82
C GLU A 52 3.49 12.98 -55.32
N VAL A 53 2.28 12.85 -54.80
CA VAL A 53 2.07 12.49 -53.39
C VAL A 53 2.67 11.13 -53.09
N ALA A 54 2.52 10.12 -53.96
CA ALA A 54 3.12 8.81 -53.72
C ALA A 54 4.65 8.83 -53.66
N LYS A 55 5.32 9.62 -54.53
CA LYS A 55 6.77 9.85 -54.48
C LYS A 55 7.20 10.52 -53.18
N THR A 56 6.47 11.58 -52.78
CA THR A 56 6.71 12.29 -51.52
C THR A 56 6.59 11.38 -50.30
N LEU A 57 5.57 10.51 -50.30
CA LEU A 57 5.38 9.54 -49.22
C LEU A 57 6.52 8.52 -49.12
N LYS A 58 7.03 8.03 -50.25
CA LYS A 58 8.21 7.15 -50.29
C LYS A 58 9.45 7.86 -49.74
N ILE A 59 9.78 9.05 -50.26
CA ILE A 59 10.93 9.82 -49.82
C ILE A 59 10.87 10.09 -48.31
N ARG A 60 9.70 10.50 -47.80
CA ARG A 60 9.51 10.71 -46.36
C ARG A 60 9.71 9.43 -45.56
N ALA A 61 9.28 8.28 -46.07
CA ALA A 61 9.47 7.01 -45.40
C ALA A 61 10.93 6.54 -45.38
N GLU A 62 11.69 6.83 -46.46
CA GLU A 62 13.13 6.54 -46.52
C GLU A 62 13.95 7.46 -45.59
N ILE A 63 13.64 8.76 -45.53
CA ILE A 63 14.23 9.71 -44.58
C ILE A 63 13.95 9.24 -43.14
N ARG A 64 12.70 8.87 -42.83
CA ARG A 64 12.37 8.35 -41.52
C ARG A 64 13.17 7.12 -41.14
N LYS A 65 13.39 6.21 -42.11
CA LYS A 65 14.21 5.03 -41.87
C LYS A 65 15.67 5.41 -41.62
N HIS A 66 16.22 6.31 -42.44
CA HIS A 66 17.58 6.81 -42.25
C HIS A 66 17.78 7.44 -40.87
N ASP A 67 16.78 8.15 -40.36
CA ASP A 67 16.78 8.80 -39.05
C ASP A 67 16.36 7.86 -37.91
N ASN A 68 16.31 6.54 -38.15
CA ASN A 68 15.84 5.53 -37.21
C ASN A 68 14.41 5.79 -36.68
N LEU A 69 13.58 6.46 -37.47
CA LEU A 69 12.16 6.67 -37.17
C LEU A 69 11.29 5.58 -37.77
N PRO A 70 10.16 5.23 -37.17
CA PRO A 70 9.24 4.23 -37.69
C PRO A 70 8.68 4.63 -39.05
N VAL A 71 8.79 3.75 -40.04
CA VAL A 71 8.26 3.96 -41.39
C VAL A 71 6.71 4.01 -41.38
N ILE A 72 6.10 3.20 -40.55
CA ILE A 72 4.65 3.14 -40.37
C ILE A 72 4.30 3.71 -38.99
N THR A 73 3.27 4.52 -38.96
CA THR A 73 2.70 5.00 -37.69
C THR A 73 1.21 4.74 -37.66
N ARG A 74 0.65 4.69 -36.47
CA ARG A 74 -0.78 4.46 -36.21
C ARG A 74 -1.32 5.52 -35.26
N LYS A 75 -2.62 5.73 -35.24
CA LYS A 75 -3.26 6.55 -34.21
C LYS A 75 -3.14 5.85 -32.85
N PHE A 76 -3.01 6.64 -31.81
CA PHE A 76 -2.92 6.16 -30.45
C PHE A 76 -4.06 5.19 -30.10
N ARG A 77 -5.31 5.53 -30.49
CA ARG A 77 -6.48 4.67 -30.26
C ARG A 77 -6.37 3.26 -30.82
N ASP A 78 -5.73 3.13 -31.98
CA ASP A 78 -5.62 1.83 -32.67
C ASP A 78 -4.59 0.96 -31.95
N VAL A 79 -3.47 1.56 -31.52
CA VAL A 79 -2.43 0.87 -30.73
C VAL A 79 -2.94 0.54 -29.32
N ALA A 80 -3.66 1.46 -28.69
CA ALA A 80 -4.26 1.26 -27.37
C ALA A 80 -5.25 0.09 -27.36
N LYS A 81 -6.09 -0.07 -28.41
CA LYS A 81 -6.96 -1.23 -28.55
C LYS A 81 -6.20 -2.55 -28.64
N LEU A 82 -5.06 -2.57 -29.32
CA LEU A 82 -4.21 -3.77 -29.42
C LEU A 82 -3.59 -4.11 -28.06
N ALA A 83 -3.14 -3.09 -27.31
CA ALA A 83 -2.63 -3.28 -25.95
C ALA A 83 -3.71 -3.81 -24.99
N VAL A 84 -4.94 -3.27 -25.09
CA VAL A 84 -6.10 -3.78 -24.32
C VAL A 84 -6.39 -5.24 -24.67
N GLN A 85 -6.51 -5.59 -25.95
CA GLN A 85 -6.74 -6.97 -26.39
C GLN A 85 -5.67 -7.93 -25.86
N ARG A 86 -4.39 -7.53 -25.86
CA ARG A 86 -3.31 -8.34 -25.28
C ARG A 86 -3.46 -8.53 -23.78
N MET A 87 -3.86 -7.50 -23.03
CA MET A 87 -4.11 -7.62 -21.59
C MET A 87 -5.30 -8.51 -21.29
N GLU A 88 -6.39 -8.38 -22.05
CA GLU A 88 -7.58 -9.24 -21.94
C GLU A 88 -7.27 -10.71 -22.22
N GLN A 89 -6.48 -11.00 -23.27
CA GLN A 89 -6.00 -12.36 -23.56
C GLN A 89 -5.17 -12.93 -22.40
N LYS A 90 -4.26 -12.14 -21.82
CA LYS A 90 -3.47 -12.58 -20.65
C LYS A 90 -4.35 -12.84 -19.42
N ILE A 91 -5.39 -12.02 -19.20
CA ILE A 91 -6.35 -12.25 -18.11
C ILE A 91 -7.12 -13.56 -18.36
N ALA A 92 -7.60 -13.79 -19.59
CA ALA A 92 -8.35 -14.99 -19.94
C ALA A 92 -7.51 -16.27 -19.81
N ASN A 93 -6.22 -16.19 -20.11
CA ASN A 93 -5.27 -17.30 -19.97
C ASN A 93 -4.78 -17.54 -18.52
N GLY A 94 -5.18 -16.71 -17.55
CA GLY A 94 -4.73 -16.82 -16.17
C GLY A 94 -3.34 -16.20 -15.88
N ASP A 95 -2.65 -15.68 -16.90
CA ASP A 95 -1.31 -15.05 -16.77
C ASP A 95 -1.40 -13.53 -16.52
N GLY A 96 -2.61 -12.99 -16.38
CA GLY A 96 -2.87 -11.57 -16.25
C GLY A 96 -2.57 -11.04 -14.85
N LYS A 97 -1.88 -9.91 -14.77
CA LYS A 97 -1.72 -9.17 -13.51
C LYS A 97 -3.09 -8.62 -13.07
N VAL A 98 -3.37 -8.64 -11.77
CA VAL A 98 -4.60 -8.06 -11.20
C VAL A 98 -4.81 -6.61 -11.65
N SER A 99 -3.71 -5.84 -11.77
CA SER A 99 -3.74 -4.44 -12.21
C SER A 99 -4.14 -4.24 -13.69
N PHE A 100 -4.20 -5.29 -14.51
CA PHE A 100 -4.58 -5.13 -15.91
C PHE A 100 -6.01 -4.63 -16.08
N LYS A 101 -6.94 -5.01 -15.19
CA LYS A 101 -8.31 -4.46 -15.19
C LYS A 101 -8.31 -2.94 -15.00
N ASP A 102 -7.49 -2.44 -14.06
CA ASP A 102 -7.35 -1.00 -13.84
C ASP A 102 -6.69 -0.30 -15.04
N TYR A 103 -5.65 -0.92 -15.63
CA TYR A 103 -4.99 -0.33 -16.79
C TYR A 103 -5.90 -0.28 -18.02
N ILE A 104 -6.72 -1.32 -18.28
CA ILE A 104 -7.73 -1.32 -19.34
C ILE A 104 -8.72 -0.18 -19.14
N ARG A 105 -9.22 0.00 -17.90
CA ARG A 105 -10.13 1.10 -17.56
C ARG A 105 -9.47 2.46 -17.80
N ILE A 106 -8.24 2.66 -17.33
CA ILE A 106 -7.48 3.91 -17.51
C ILE A 106 -7.27 4.23 -18.99
N ILE A 107 -6.89 3.24 -19.80
CA ILE A 107 -6.69 3.40 -21.24
C ILE A 107 -8.00 3.83 -21.90
N SER A 108 -9.11 3.20 -21.54
CA SER A 108 -10.43 3.44 -22.17
C SER A 108 -11.03 4.78 -21.73
N GLU A 109 -10.99 5.11 -20.43
CA GLU A 109 -11.69 6.26 -19.87
C GLU A 109 -10.86 7.57 -19.93
N TYR A 110 -9.52 7.48 -19.92
CA TYR A 110 -8.66 8.68 -19.89
C TYR A 110 -7.75 8.80 -21.11
N LEU A 111 -7.02 7.73 -21.49
CA LEU A 111 -5.98 7.87 -22.48
C LEU A 111 -6.54 7.94 -23.91
N ILE A 112 -7.49 7.11 -24.29
CA ILE A 112 -8.13 7.13 -25.61
C ILE A 112 -8.90 8.42 -25.86
N PRO A 113 -9.72 8.95 -24.94
CA PRO A 113 -10.42 10.21 -25.15
C PRO A 113 -9.48 11.38 -25.44
N ILE A 114 -8.34 11.45 -24.74
CA ILE A 114 -7.42 12.59 -24.81
C ILE A 114 -6.44 12.44 -25.99
N LEU A 115 -5.80 11.28 -26.12
CA LEU A 115 -4.71 11.06 -27.09
C LEU A 115 -5.13 10.32 -28.34
N GLY A 116 -6.32 9.72 -28.38
CA GLY A 116 -6.73 8.74 -29.36
C GLY A 116 -6.62 9.15 -30.81
N ASN A 117 -6.80 10.44 -31.13
CA ASN A 117 -6.72 10.98 -32.49
C ASN A 117 -5.29 11.31 -32.94
N ARG A 118 -4.33 11.40 -32.01
CA ARG A 118 -2.92 11.70 -32.31
C ARG A 118 -2.24 10.46 -32.89
N LEU A 119 -1.26 10.68 -33.75
CA LEU A 119 -0.34 9.61 -34.17
C LEU A 119 0.55 9.26 -32.98
N ILE A 120 0.85 7.96 -32.80
CA ILE A 120 1.69 7.50 -31.67
C ILE A 120 3.08 8.16 -31.66
N THR A 121 3.61 8.47 -32.83
CA THR A 121 4.89 9.17 -33.01
C THR A 121 4.82 10.67 -32.69
N ASN A 122 3.64 11.24 -32.55
CA ASN A 122 3.42 12.65 -32.25
C ASN A 122 2.99 12.86 -30.79
N ILE A 123 3.29 11.90 -29.93
CA ILE A 123 3.12 12.02 -28.49
C ILE A 123 4.48 12.44 -27.92
N ASP A 124 4.68 13.72 -27.85
CA ASP A 124 5.85 14.40 -27.30
C ASP A 124 5.57 14.96 -25.89
N SER A 125 6.50 15.73 -25.34
CA SER A 125 6.32 16.40 -24.04
C SER A 125 5.09 17.31 -24.01
N THR A 126 4.83 18.04 -25.08
CA THR A 126 3.65 18.93 -25.20
C THR A 126 2.35 18.13 -25.16
N ALA A 127 2.30 16.96 -25.82
CA ALA A 127 1.16 16.09 -25.79
C ALA A 127 0.95 15.48 -24.39
N LEU A 128 2.03 15.22 -23.64
CA LEU A 128 1.96 14.73 -22.26
C LEU A 128 1.50 15.83 -21.29
N ASP A 129 1.97 17.06 -21.45
CA ASP A 129 1.47 18.20 -20.64
C ASP A 129 -0.03 18.45 -20.89
N HIS A 130 -0.48 18.35 -22.15
CA HIS A 130 -1.90 18.37 -22.48
C HIS A 130 -2.68 17.23 -21.82
N LEU A 131 -2.12 16.01 -21.84
CA LEU A 131 -2.72 14.85 -21.16
C LEU A 131 -2.88 15.10 -19.66
N ASP A 132 -1.88 15.69 -19.00
CA ASP A 132 -1.92 16.00 -17.58
C ASP A 132 -3.00 17.06 -17.25
N ALA A 133 -3.12 18.10 -18.07
CA ALA A 133 -4.15 19.11 -17.92
C ALA A 133 -5.57 18.55 -18.10
N GLU A 134 -5.79 17.74 -19.14
CA GLU A 134 -7.11 17.13 -19.38
C GLU A 134 -7.48 16.07 -18.33
N ARG A 135 -6.50 15.34 -17.78
CA ARG A 135 -6.74 14.43 -16.63
C ARG A 135 -7.31 15.17 -15.41
N ILE A 136 -6.76 16.35 -15.08
CA ILE A 136 -7.22 17.16 -13.95
C ILE A 136 -8.68 17.55 -14.16
N LYS A 137 -9.04 17.98 -15.39
CA LYS A 137 -10.43 18.32 -15.73
C LYS A 137 -11.36 17.13 -15.61
N LEU A 138 -10.98 15.98 -16.19
CA LEU A 138 -11.80 14.75 -16.16
C LEU A 138 -11.98 14.18 -14.76
N MET A 139 -11.00 14.36 -13.87
CA MET A 139 -11.06 13.88 -12.49
C MET A 139 -11.66 14.88 -11.51
N ASP A 140 -11.90 16.11 -11.96
CA ASP A 140 -12.34 17.25 -11.13
C ASP A 140 -11.46 17.43 -9.86
N ARG A 141 -10.20 17.05 -9.97
CA ARG A 141 -9.20 17.19 -8.90
C ARG A 141 -7.79 16.97 -9.42
N THR A 142 -6.80 17.52 -8.73
CA THR A 142 -5.39 17.16 -8.96
C THR A 142 -5.13 15.72 -8.51
N PRO A 143 -4.74 14.80 -9.41
CA PRO A 143 -4.49 13.41 -9.06
C PRO A 143 -3.26 13.27 -8.16
N SER A 144 -3.26 12.25 -7.31
CA SER A 144 -2.08 11.91 -6.52
C SER A 144 -0.93 11.40 -7.40
N ASN A 145 0.29 11.50 -6.91
CA ASN A 145 1.46 10.98 -7.63
C ASN A 145 1.35 9.47 -7.91
N SER A 146 0.75 8.69 -6.99
CA SER A 146 0.52 7.26 -7.21
C SER A 146 -0.52 6.99 -8.31
N THR A 147 -1.55 7.82 -8.43
CA THR A 147 -2.52 7.77 -9.54
C THR A 147 -1.81 8.05 -10.86
N MET A 148 -0.96 9.08 -10.92
CA MET A 148 -0.17 9.43 -12.11
C MET A 148 0.77 8.28 -12.50
N LEU A 149 1.46 7.65 -11.55
CA LEU A 149 2.30 6.48 -11.80
C LEU A 149 1.52 5.31 -12.37
N THR A 150 0.29 5.07 -11.89
CA THR A 150 -0.58 4.00 -12.41
C THR A 150 -1.02 4.31 -13.85
N HIS A 151 -1.39 5.56 -14.14
CA HIS A 151 -1.72 5.99 -15.50
C HIS A 151 -0.52 5.90 -16.44
N ASN A 152 0.68 6.26 -15.98
CA ASN A 152 1.91 6.14 -16.74
C ASN A 152 2.27 4.67 -17.00
N ALA A 153 2.01 3.77 -16.05
CA ALA A 153 2.18 2.33 -16.27
C ALA A 153 1.24 1.80 -17.36
N ALA A 154 -0.02 2.24 -17.36
CA ALA A 154 -0.97 1.91 -18.43
C ALA A 154 -0.55 2.47 -19.80
N LEU A 155 -0.09 3.72 -19.84
CA LEU A 155 0.42 4.38 -21.05
C LEU A 155 1.68 3.68 -21.58
N ASN A 156 2.58 3.25 -20.69
CA ASN A 156 3.77 2.48 -21.05
C ASN A 156 3.41 1.17 -21.76
N LEU A 157 2.36 0.47 -21.36
CA LEU A 157 1.91 -0.75 -22.04
C LEU A 157 1.43 -0.47 -23.48
N VAL A 158 0.87 0.71 -23.74
CA VAL A 158 0.51 1.13 -25.11
C VAL A 158 1.77 1.42 -25.92
N PHE A 159 2.78 2.06 -25.33
CA PHE A 159 4.07 2.28 -26.00
C PHE A 159 4.82 0.96 -26.25
N ASP A 160 4.80 0.04 -25.31
CA ASP A 160 5.39 -1.30 -25.48
C ASP A 160 4.77 -2.03 -26.68
N GLU A 161 3.43 -1.95 -26.82
CA GLU A 161 2.71 -2.52 -27.98
C GLU A 161 3.09 -1.80 -29.29
N ALA A 162 3.30 -0.48 -29.25
CA ALA A 162 3.74 0.31 -30.39
C ALA A 162 5.15 -0.09 -30.85
N VAL A 163 6.08 -0.25 -29.91
CA VAL A 163 7.46 -0.68 -30.18
C VAL A 163 7.47 -2.11 -30.75
N LEU A 164 6.75 -3.03 -30.12
CA LEU A 164 6.66 -4.41 -30.56
C LEU A 164 6.18 -4.54 -32.02
N ARG A 165 5.33 -3.61 -32.46
CA ARG A 165 4.77 -3.59 -33.83
C ARG A 165 5.50 -2.66 -34.78
N ASN A 166 6.64 -2.12 -34.38
CA ASN A 166 7.41 -1.15 -35.15
C ASN A 166 6.62 0.12 -35.55
N PHE A 167 5.67 0.56 -34.71
CA PHE A 167 4.98 1.85 -34.88
C PHE A 167 5.67 2.98 -34.10
N LEU A 168 6.58 2.66 -33.19
CA LEU A 168 7.42 3.53 -32.40
C LEU A 168 8.77 2.85 -32.22
N THR A 169 9.85 3.62 -32.04
CA THR A 169 11.17 3.10 -31.63
C THR A 169 11.40 3.44 -30.16
N ASP A 170 12.26 2.68 -29.49
CA ASP A 170 12.63 2.97 -28.08
C ASP A 170 13.28 4.35 -27.92
N ILE A 171 14.01 4.80 -28.93
CA ILE A 171 14.68 6.12 -28.94
C ILE A 171 13.64 7.25 -28.92
N ASN A 172 12.52 7.07 -29.65
CA ASN A 172 11.46 8.07 -29.77
C ASN A 172 10.33 7.90 -28.75
N ARG A 173 10.48 6.96 -27.83
CA ARG A 173 9.54 6.75 -26.73
C ARG A 173 9.64 7.92 -25.75
N PRO A 174 8.55 8.65 -25.48
CA PRO A 174 8.58 9.75 -24.53
C PRO A 174 8.83 9.27 -23.12
N LYS A 175 9.64 9.99 -22.36
CA LYS A 175 9.84 9.73 -20.93
C LYS A 175 8.63 10.22 -20.17
N LEU A 176 8.08 9.36 -19.31
CA LEU A 176 6.92 9.66 -18.51
C LEU A 176 7.34 10.09 -17.10
N GLU A 177 6.88 11.24 -16.68
CA GLU A 177 7.07 11.76 -15.33
C GLU A 177 5.74 11.75 -14.58
N ALA A 178 5.78 11.56 -13.28
CA ALA A 178 4.60 11.66 -12.44
C ALA A 178 4.60 13.02 -11.72
N LYS A 179 3.79 13.94 -12.20
CA LYS A 179 3.64 15.33 -11.69
C LYS A 179 2.40 15.48 -10.81
N GLY A 180 2.06 14.45 -10.04
CA GLY A 180 0.88 14.46 -9.18
C GLY A 180 1.14 15.06 -7.79
N LYS A 181 0.05 15.30 -7.03
CA LYS A 181 0.15 15.71 -5.62
C LYS A 181 0.89 14.62 -4.83
N LYS A 182 1.92 15.01 -4.08
CA LYS A 182 2.62 14.07 -3.20
C LYS A 182 1.61 13.46 -2.22
N SER A 183 1.58 12.15 -2.15
CA SER A 183 0.78 11.43 -1.16
C SER A 183 1.36 11.70 0.21
N THR A 184 0.54 12.23 1.10
CA THR A 184 0.86 12.29 2.52
C THR A 184 0.57 10.92 3.14
N ARG A 185 1.35 10.57 4.12
CA ARG A 185 1.24 9.31 4.84
C ARG A 185 0.04 9.37 5.78
N HIS A 186 -0.69 8.25 5.92
CA HIS A 186 -1.69 8.13 6.97
C HIS A 186 -1.02 8.22 8.34
N PRO A 187 -1.56 9.05 9.26
CA PRO A 187 -0.96 9.25 10.58
C PRO A 187 -1.11 7.99 11.44
N ALA A 188 -0.15 7.78 12.33
CA ALA A 188 -0.27 6.84 13.43
C ALA A 188 -1.06 7.46 14.59
N PHE A 189 -1.60 6.63 15.46
CA PHE A 189 -2.12 7.07 16.75
C PHE A 189 -0.99 7.15 17.78
N SER A 190 -1.03 8.11 18.68
CA SER A 190 -0.24 8.10 19.90
C SER A 190 -0.75 7.01 20.86
N LEU A 191 0.05 6.68 21.88
CA LEU A 191 -0.34 5.68 22.89
C LEU A 191 -1.66 6.07 23.59
N LYS A 192 -1.84 7.34 23.94
CA LYS A 192 -3.07 7.84 24.57
C LYS A 192 -4.28 7.72 23.65
N GLU A 193 -4.12 8.05 22.37
CA GLU A 193 -5.20 7.95 21.39
C GLU A 193 -5.60 6.51 21.12
N ILE A 194 -4.62 5.58 21.03
CA ILE A 194 -4.95 4.17 20.83
C ILE A 194 -5.65 3.55 22.05
N GLN A 195 -5.27 3.96 23.25
CA GLN A 195 -5.99 3.59 24.48
C GLN A 195 -7.42 4.13 24.45
N ALA A 196 -7.63 5.38 24.02
CA ALA A 196 -8.97 5.94 23.86
C ALA A 196 -9.80 5.18 22.81
N VAL A 197 -9.19 4.80 21.67
CA VAL A 197 -9.85 3.95 20.67
C VAL A 197 -10.32 2.63 21.29
N ILE A 198 -9.48 1.94 22.02
CA ILE A 198 -9.82 0.63 22.61
C ILE A 198 -10.90 0.78 23.69
N ASN A 199 -10.74 1.73 24.59
CA ASN A 199 -11.62 1.91 25.75
C ASN A 199 -13.05 2.34 25.38
N ASN A 200 -13.24 3.03 24.26
CA ASN A 200 -14.55 3.49 23.84
C ASN A 200 -15.37 2.46 23.03
N PHE A 201 -14.76 1.34 22.60
CA PHE A 201 -15.47 0.37 21.77
C PHE A 201 -16.70 -0.21 22.44
N GLU A 202 -16.63 -0.63 23.71
CA GLU A 202 -17.77 -1.28 24.39
C GLU A 202 -18.97 -0.34 24.48
N ALA A 203 -18.78 0.88 24.96
CA ALA A 203 -19.85 1.85 25.05
C ALA A 203 -20.46 2.18 23.67
N TRP A 204 -19.62 2.20 22.61
CA TRP A 204 -20.09 2.41 21.26
C TRP A 204 -20.86 1.22 20.69
N ILE A 205 -20.47 -0.01 21.03
CA ILE A 205 -21.16 -1.24 20.63
C ILE A 205 -22.54 -1.29 21.27
N GLU A 206 -22.65 -1.00 22.58
CA GLU A 206 -23.92 -1.03 23.30
C GLU A 206 -24.93 0.00 22.78
N ARG A 207 -24.48 1.11 22.20
CA ARG A 207 -25.33 2.11 21.54
C ARG A 207 -25.76 1.71 20.11
N ALA A 208 -25.61 0.46 19.72
CA ALA A 208 -26.05 -0.01 18.41
C ALA A 208 -27.58 0.01 18.29
N ARG A 209 -28.09 0.38 17.11
CA ARG A 209 -29.52 0.50 16.83
C ARG A 209 -30.28 -0.82 16.88
N ASN A 210 -29.61 -1.91 16.54
CA ASN A 210 -30.17 -3.26 16.45
C ASN A 210 -29.05 -4.28 16.56
N GLU A 211 -29.40 -5.55 16.74
CA GLU A 211 -28.45 -6.66 16.90
C GLU A 211 -27.50 -6.82 15.69
N HIS A 212 -27.99 -6.66 14.48
CA HIS A 212 -27.14 -6.70 13.28
C HIS A 212 -26.05 -5.62 13.31
N SER A 213 -26.41 -4.38 13.68
CA SER A 213 -25.43 -3.29 13.81
C SER A 213 -24.49 -3.53 15.00
N LYS A 214 -24.99 -4.14 16.09
CA LYS A 214 -24.19 -4.51 17.27
C LYS A 214 -23.12 -5.53 16.87
N GLU A 215 -23.53 -6.59 16.17
CA GLU A 215 -22.62 -7.60 15.68
C GLU A 215 -21.53 -7.03 14.73
N LEU A 216 -21.91 -6.16 13.78
CA LEU A 216 -20.94 -5.51 12.88
C LEU A 216 -19.94 -4.64 13.65
N ARG A 217 -20.39 -3.91 14.68
CA ARG A 217 -19.51 -3.12 15.55
C ARG A 217 -18.56 -4.00 16.34
N GLN A 218 -19.02 -5.15 16.84
CA GLN A 218 -18.16 -6.14 17.51
C GLN A 218 -17.08 -6.68 16.57
N ILE A 219 -17.44 -7.06 15.33
CA ILE A 219 -16.47 -7.56 14.36
C ILE A 219 -15.46 -6.46 13.98
N MET A 220 -15.90 -5.21 13.81
CA MET A 220 -14.99 -4.10 13.52
C MET A 220 -14.02 -3.82 14.67
N ARG A 221 -14.49 -3.88 15.94
CA ARG A 221 -13.60 -3.81 17.11
C ARG A 221 -12.57 -4.92 17.08
N ASP A 222 -13.01 -6.17 16.93
CA ASP A 222 -12.14 -7.35 16.90
C ASP A 222 -11.09 -7.23 15.80
N TYR A 223 -11.51 -6.80 14.61
CA TYR A 223 -10.61 -6.53 13.49
C TYR A 223 -9.59 -5.41 13.78
N SER A 224 -10.04 -4.31 14.41
CA SER A 224 -9.17 -3.18 14.76
C SER A 224 -8.12 -3.59 15.80
N GLU A 225 -8.52 -4.30 16.85
CA GLU A 225 -7.61 -4.80 17.89
C GLU A 225 -6.58 -5.78 17.33
N MET A 226 -6.99 -6.69 16.43
CA MET A 226 -6.04 -7.56 15.74
C MET A 226 -5.05 -6.79 14.87
N LEU A 227 -5.47 -5.74 14.17
CA LEU A 227 -4.57 -4.88 13.40
C LEU A 227 -3.55 -4.15 14.28
N ILE A 228 -4.01 -3.65 15.45
CA ILE A 228 -3.16 -2.96 16.43
C ILE A 228 -2.11 -3.90 17.01
N ASP A 229 -2.47 -5.16 17.24
CA ASP A 229 -1.56 -6.12 17.89
C ASP A 229 -0.62 -6.84 16.93
N THR A 230 -1.03 -7.05 15.68
CA THR A 230 -0.27 -7.85 14.71
C THR A 230 0.47 -7.02 13.67
N GLY A 231 0.02 -5.80 13.40
CA GLY A 231 0.51 -4.97 12.31
C GLY A 231 0.23 -5.56 10.92
N ALA A 232 -0.76 -6.46 10.79
CA ALA A 232 -1.18 -7.01 9.50
C ALA A 232 -1.64 -5.91 8.55
N ARG A 233 -1.64 -6.18 7.22
CA ARG A 233 -2.22 -5.22 6.27
C ARG A 233 -3.73 -5.21 6.41
N PRO A 234 -4.35 -4.03 6.48
CA PRO A 234 -5.80 -3.93 6.43
C PRO A 234 -6.36 -4.53 5.13
N GLY A 235 -7.52 -5.17 5.26
CA GLY A 235 -8.20 -5.85 4.17
C GLY A 235 -7.93 -7.35 4.17
N VAL A 236 -7.48 -7.88 3.05
CA VAL A 236 -7.47 -9.32 2.71
C VAL A 236 -6.76 -10.21 3.75
N GLU A 237 -5.69 -9.73 4.40
CA GLU A 237 -4.87 -10.59 5.27
C GLU A 237 -5.63 -11.14 6.48
N LEU A 238 -6.33 -10.28 7.21
CA LEU A 238 -7.13 -10.72 8.38
C LEU A 238 -8.58 -11.06 8.01
N MET A 239 -9.17 -10.37 7.02
CA MET A 239 -10.54 -10.65 6.61
C MET A 239 -10.71 -12.03 5.98
N ASN A 240 -9.67 -12.55 5.33
CA ASN A 240 -9.67 -13.90 4.75
C ASN A 240 -9.03 -14.95 5.67
N LEU A 241 -8.70 -14.60 6.91
CA LEU A 241 -8.13 -15.53 7.87
C LEU A 241 -9.18 -16.57 8.25
N LYS A 242 -8.80 -17.86 8.19
CA LYS A 242 -9.63 -19.00 8.54
C LYS A 242 -9.12 -19.66 9.81
N TRP A 243 -10.01 -20.27 10.58
CA TRP A 243 -9.66 -20.93 11.83
C TRP A 243 -8.56 -21.99 11.66
N LYS A 244 -8.58 -22.79 10.59
CA LYS A 244 -7.52 -23.78 10.29
C LYS A 244 -6.11 -23.17 10.13
N GLN A 245 -6.00 -21.87 9.95
CA GLN A 245 -4.73 -21.16 9.77
C GLN A 245 -4.16 -20.62 11.08
N ILE A 246 -4.82 -20.87 12.20
CA ILE A 246 -4.44 -20.40 13.54
C ILE A 246 -3.87 -21.58 14.34
N LYS A 247 -2.71 -21.35 14.95
CA LYS A 247 -2.08 -22.29 15.87
C LYS A 247 -1.84 -21.58 17.19
N PHE A 248 -2.48 -22.07 18.26
CA PHE A 248 -2.24 -21.56 19.59
C PHE A 248 -0.90 -22.05 20.12
N LYS A 249 -0.23 -21.17 20.84
CA LYS A 249 1.03 -21.44 21.52
C LYS A 249 1.04 -20.80 22.90
N MET A 250 1.71 -21.46 23.81
CA MET A 250 1.93 -20.97 25.17
C MET A 250 3.40 -21.19 25.53
N ASN A 251 4.03 -20.20 26.11
CA ASN A 251 5.42 -20.26 26.57
C ASN A 251 5.52 -19.67 27.98
N PRO A 252 5.15 -20.44 29.02
CA PRO A 252 5.12 -19.95 30.38
C PRO A 252 6.51 -19.45 30.81
N LYS A 253 6.56 -18.21 31.30
CA LYS A 253 7.74 -17.60 31.85
C LYS A 253 7.55 -17.38 33.34
N GLN A 254 8.36 -18.02 34.14
CA GLN A 254 8.39 -17.82 35.59
C GLN A 254 9.37 -16.71 35.94
N THR A 255 8.91 -15.79 36.75
CA THR A 255 9.73 -14.70 37.31
C THR A 255 9.66 -14.76 38.81
N ARG A 256 10.78 -15.00 39.44
CA ARG A 256 10.90 -14.94 40.91
C ARG A 256 10.79 -13.50 41.36
N THR A 257 9.94 -13.24 42.35
CA THR A 257 9.68 -11.86 42.81
C THR A 257 10.62 -11.42 43.90
N GLY A 258 11.34 -12.36 44.55
CA GLY A 258 12.13 -12.10 45.76
C GLY A 258 11.24 -11.86 46.99
N GLN A 259 9.93 -11.98 46.90
CA GLN A 259 9.02 -11.94 48.03
C GLN A 259 8.86 -13.36 48.56
N ILE A 260 9.00 -13.53 49.88
CA ILE A 260 8.80 -14.79 50.57
C ILE A 260 7.40 -14.76 51.15
N ASP A 261 6.63 -15.81 50.85
CA ASP A 261 5.33 -16.04 51.45
C ASP A 261 5.45 -17.20 52.43
N ILE A 262 4.82 -17.07 53.61
CA ILE A 262 4.85 -18.10 54.65
C ILE A 262 3.57 -18.93 54.50
N LEU A 263 3.74 -20.19 54.08
CA LEU A 263 2.62 -21.12 53.95
C LEU A 263 2.04 -21.49 55.31
N GLU A 264 0.82 -22.01 55.31
CA GLU A 264 0.06 -22.40 56.52
C GLU A 264 0.81 -23.44 57.40
N ASP A 265 1.74 -24.19 56.80
CA ASP A 265 2.59 -25.17 57.46
C ASP A 265 3.90 -24.56 58.06
N GLY A 266 4.08 -23.24 57.90
CA GLY A 266 5.25 -22.52 58.38
C GLY A 266 6.47 -22.60 57.42
N THR A 267 6.34 -23.21 56.25
CA THR A 267 7.42 -23.20 55.27
C THR A 267 7.44 -21.88 54.51
N GLU A 268 8.68 -21.41 54.24
CA GLU A 268 8.91 -20.22 53.42
C GLU A 268 8.96 -20.65 51.91
N ASP A 269 8.09 -20.06 51.11
CA ASP A 269 8.14 -20.23 49.65
C ASP A 269 8.28 -18.87 48.96
N GLU A 270 9.06 -18.84 47.90
CA GLU A 270 9.27 -17.61 47.11
C GLU A 270 8.09 -17.45 46.13
N LEU A 271 7.45 -16.28 46.20
CA LEU A 271 6.37 -15.97 45.27
C LEU A 271 6.88 -15.95 43.84
N VAL A 272 6.41 -16.91 43.03
CA VAL A 272 6.76 -17.03 41.61
C VAL A 272 5.58 -16.54 40.76
N LEU A 273 5.77 -15.43 40.08
CA LEU A 273 4.81 -14.97 39.08
C LEU A 273 5.01 -15.76 37.78
N THR A 274 3.95 -16.47 37.35
CA THR A 274 3.95 -17.18 36.08
C THR A 274 3.18 -16.37 35.05
N ASP A 275 3.90 -15.79 34.11
CA ASP A 275 3.31 -15.22 32.89
C ASP A 275 3.16 -16.35 31.86
N LEU A 276 1.93 -16.68 31.52
CA LEU A 276 1.64 -17.75 30.58
C LEU A 276 2.12 -17.44 29.16
N ASN A 277 2.40 -16.17 28.83
CA ASN A 277 2.88 -15.71 27.54
C ASN A 277 2.16 -16.42 26.38
N ARG A 278 0.83 -16.24 26.32
CA ARG A 278 -0.05 -16.86 25.31
C ARG A 278 0.05 -16.08 24.00
N PHE A 279 0.18 -16.79 22.90
CA PHE A 279 0.22 -16.20 21.57
C PHE A 279 -0.34 -17.15 20.51
N VAL A 280 -0.60 -16.63 19.33
CA VAL A 280 -1.04 -17.42 18.16
C VAL A 280 -0.12 -17.18 16.97
N GLU A 281 0.19 -18.26 16.28
CA GLU A 281 0.78 -18.24 14.95
C GLU A 281 -0.36 -18.23 13.93
N MET A 282 -0.40 -17.23 13.07
CA MET A 282 -1.43 -17.10 12.03
C MET A 282 -0.80 -17.09 10.65
N THR A 283 -1.31 -17.92 9.74
CA THR A 283 -0.88 -17.94 8.34
C THR A 283 -1.78 -17.03 7.53
N VAL A 284 -1.28 -15.86 7.13
CA VAL A 284 -2.03 -14.88 6.35
C VAL A 284 -1.55 -14.81 4.91
N SER A 285 -2.47 -14.56 3.99
CA SER A 285 -2.18 -14.40 2.56
C SER A 285 -2.62 -13.03 2.08
N GLY A 286 -1.78 -12.37 1.32
CA GLY A 286 -2.03 -11.03 0.83
C GLY A 286 -1.27 -10.70 -0.47
N LYS A 287 -1.16 -9.44 -0.80
CA LYS A 287 -0.53 -8.94 -2.02
C LYS A 287 0.91 -9.44 -2.26
N THR A 288 1.64 -9.75 -1.21
CA THR A 288 3.05 -10.20 -1.26
C THR A 288 3.21 -11.70 -1.02
N GLY A 289 2.15 -12.48 -1.18
CA GLY A 289 2.14 -13.91 -0.93
C GLY A 289 1.67 -14.28 0.47
N THR A 290 1.97 -15.51 0.88
CA THR A 290 1.60 -16.09 2.16
C THR A 290 2.75 -15.95 3.15
N ARG A 291 2.44 -15.62 4.41
CA ARG A 291 3.42 -15.53 5.50
C ARG A 291 2.80 -15.89 6.85
N GLN A 292 3.66 -16.18 7.80
CA GLN A 292 3.28 -16.33 9.20
C GLN A 292 3.41 -14.99 9.93
N ILE A 293 2.46 -14.70 10.79
CA ILE A 293 2.48 -13.57 11.71
C ILE A 293 2.15 -14.06 13.12
N ILE A 294 2.63 -13.32 14.10
CA ILE A 294 2.35 -13.58 15.52
C ILE A 294 1.29 -12.61 16.01
N GLY A 295 0.25 -13.13 16.66
CA GLY A 295 -0.66 -12.37 17.48
C GLY A 295 -0.36 -12.66 18.95
N ARG A 296 -0.16 -11.61 19.74
CA ARG A 296 0.19 -11.68 21.16
C ARG A 296 -1.06 -11.97 22.01
N SER A 297 -0.95 -11.95 23.34
CA SER A 297 -2.06 -12.16 24.27
C SER A 297 -3.32 -11.35 23.96
N PRO A 298 -3.26 -10.06 23.52
CA PRO A 298 -4.46 -9.35 23.10
C PRO A 298 -5.18 -10.01 21.90
N THR A 299 -4.45 -10.49 20.90
CA THR A 299 -5.04 -11.22 19.77
C THR A 299 -5.67 -12.55 20.24
N VAL A 300 -5.07 -13.26 21.20
CA VAL A 300 -5.65 -14.47 21.78
C VAL A 300 -7.01 -14.15 22.42
N GLN A 301 -7.09 -13.10 23.23
CA GLN A 301 -8.35 -12.65 23.86
C GLN A 301 -9.42 -12.27 22.83
N VAL A 302 -9.03 -11.61 21.74
CA VAL A 302 -9.94 -11.32 20.62
C VAL A 302 -10.50 -12.60 20.01
N LEU A 303 -9.64 -13.56 19.73
CA LEU A 303 -10.04 -14.85 19.15
C LEU A 303 -10.93 -15.66 20.11
N GLU A 304 -10.65 -15.66 21.41
CA GLU A 304 -11.52 -16.25 22.43
C GLU A 304 -12.92 -15.62 22.42
N ARG A 305 -12.99 -14.31 22.36
CA ARG A 305 -14.22 -13.54 22.27
C ARG A 305 -15.03 -13.86 21.01
N ILE A 306 -14.35 -14.01 19.87
CA ILE A 306 -14.97 -14.42 18.61
C ILE A 306 -15.45 -15.86 18.70
N ALA A 307 -14.64 -16.77 19.23
CA ALA A 307 -14.99 -18.20 19.42
C ALA A 307 -16.23 -18.35 20.30
N TYR A 308 -16.29 -17.62 21.40
CA TYR A 308 -17.46 -17.57 22.26
C TYR A 308 -18.72 -17.06 21.54
N ARG A 309 -18.58 -15.93 20.82
CA ARG A 309 -19.70 -15.30 20.10
C ARG A 309 -20.28 -16.19 19.00
N VAL A 310 -19.40 -16.83 18.21
CA VAL A 310 -19.81 -17.58 17.01
C VAL A 310 -20.19 -19.02 17.35
N TYR A 311 -19.41 -19.70 18.21
CA TYR A 311 -19.53 -21.12 18.46
C TYR A 311 -19.99 -21.44 19.87
N GLY A 312 -20.12 -20.47 20.78
CA GLY A 312 -20.39 -20.70 22.21
C GLY A 312 -19.23 -21.41 22.92
N ALA A 313 -18.03 -21.36 22.37
CA ALA A 313 -16.87 -22.05 22.93
C ALA A 313 -16.53 -21.52 24.33
N LYS A 314 -16.25 -22.43 25.27
CA LYS A 314 -15.78 -22.06 26.60
C LYS A 314 -14.29 -21.74 26.53
N ASN A 315 -13.87 -20.71 27.28
CA ASN A 315 -12.46 -20.38 27.40
C ASN A 315 -11.71 -21.54 28.10
N SER A 316 -10.61 -21.95 27.48
CA SER A 316 -9.65 -22.90 28.04
C SER A 316 -8.30 -22.24 28.15
N ILE A 317 -7.57 -22.51 29.24
CA ILE A 317 -6.22 -21.95 29.45
C ILE A 317 -5.22 -22.64 28.51
N ASP A 318 -5.38 -23.96 28.31
CA ASP A 318 -4.39 -24.76 27.57
C ASP A 318 -4.45 -24.57 26.05
N ASP A 319 -5.63 -24.69 25.46
CA ASP A 319 -5.87 -24.41 24.04
C ASP A 319 -7.33 -24.05 23.83
N PRO A 320 -7.63 -22.75 23.83
CA PRO A 320 -9.01 -22.25 23.70
C PRO A 320 -9.62 -22.50 22.32
N PHE A 321 -8.84 -22.92 21.34
CA PHE A 321 -9.29 -23.09 19.95
C PHE A 321 -9.20 -24.53 19.46
N LYS A 322 -8.80 -25.47 20.31
CA LYS A 322 -8.52 -26.86 19.91
C LYS A 322 -9.68 -27.45 19.09
N ASP A 323 -10.91 -27.35 19.62
CA ASP A 323 -12.07 -27.92 18.95
C ASP A 323 -12.51 -27.17 17.69
N ILE A 324 -12.14 -25.91 17.56
CA ILE A 324 -12.49 -25.06 16.42
C ILE A 324 -11.42 -25.14 15.33
N ALA A 325 -10.15 -25.03 15.69
CA ALA A 325 -9.04 -24.95 14.73
C ALA A 325 -8.63 -26.33 14.19
N THR A 326 -8.65 -27.39 15.01
CA THR A 326 -8.22 -28.74 14.62
C THR A 326 -9.21 -29.46 13.70
N ALA A 327 -10.48 -29.05 13.66
CA ALA A 327 -11.50 -29.62 12.79
C ALA A 327 -11.31 -29.27 11.30
N ASN A 328 -10.14 -28.79 10.87
CA ASN A 328 -9.88 -28.28 9.52
C ASN A 328 -10.92 -27.24 9.07
N ASN A 329 -11.32 -26.39 10.00
CA ASN A 329 -12.42 -25.45 9.87
C ASN A 329 -12.07 -24.35 8.85
N ASP A 330 -12.80 -24.32 7.74
CA ASP A 330 -12.66 -23.34 6.66
C ASP A 330 -13.45 -22.04 6.89
N ASP A 331 -14.12 -21.91 8.02
CA ASP A 331 -14.84 -20.70 8.39
C ASP A 331 -13.88 -19.53 8.55
N TYR A 332 -14.30 -18.38 8.06
CA TYR A 332 -13.59 -17.13 8.33
C TYR A 332 -13.69 -16.77 9.81
N VAL A 333 -12.59 -16.27 10.36
CA VAL A 333 -12.54 -15.80 11.76
C VAL A 333 -13.42 -14.57 11.96
N LEU A 334 -13.26 -13.58 11.07
CA LEU A 334 -13.99 -12.32 11.11
C LEU A 334 -15.25 -12.42 10.23
N ARG A 335 -16.31 -13.00 10.76
CA ARG A 335 -17.59 -13.17 10.07
C ARG A 335 -18.77 -12.91 11.01
N GLN A 336 -19.93 -12.69 10.45
CA GLN A 336 -21.17 -12.72 11.21
C GLN A 336 -21.53 -14.18 11.58
N LYS A 337 -22.23 -14.35 12.70
CA LYS A 337 -22.61 -15.67 13.20
C LYS A 337 -23.42 -16.46 12.17
N GLU A 338 -24.41 -15.82 11.58
CA GLU A 338 -25.35 -16.47 10.65
C GLU A 338 -24.99 -16.26 9.16
N SER A 339 -23.96 -15.49 8.85
CA SER A 339 -23.58 -15.18 7.47
C SER A 339 -22.07 -15.22 7.27
N PRO A 340 -21.57 -16.04 6.33
CA PRO A 340 -20.16 -16.07 5.98
C PRO A 340 -19.74 -14.90 5.06
N LYS A 341 -20.64 -13.95 4.75
CA LYS A 341 -20.36 -12.87 3.82
C LYS A 341 -19.28 -11.93 4.34
N ASP A 342 -18.49 -11.41 3.41
CA ASP A 342 -17.52 -10.35 3.66
C ASP A 342 -18.23 -9.06 4.12
N VAL A 343 -17.86 -8.57 5.28
CA VAL A 343 -18.41 -7.36 5.90
C VAL A 343 -17.45 -6.15 5.76
N SER A 344 -16.30 -6.35 5.14
CA SER A 344 -15.21 -5.34 5.07
C SER A 344 -15.61 -4.06 4.37
N SER A 345 -16.57 -4.10 3.42
CA SER A 345 -17.02 -2.91 2.68
C SER A 345 -17.67 -1.84 3.56
N ALA A 346 -18.33 -2.26 4.65
CA ALA A 346 -18.96 -1.35 5.61
C ALA A 346 -17.96 -0.73 6.59
N PHE A 347 -16.85 -1.39 6.84
CA PHE A 347 -15.94 -1.06 7.94
C PHE A 347 -15.26 0.28 7.78
N GLN A 348 -14.88 0.69 6.57
CA GLN A 348 -14.19 1.96 6.36
C GLN A 348 -15.06 3.16 6.79
N HIS A 349 -16.34 3.16 6.41
CA HIS A 349 -17.29 4.19 6.82
C HIS A 349 -17.62 4.11 8.31
N MET A 350 -17.71 2.90 8.83
CA MET A 350 -18.00 2.65 10.25
C MET A 350 -16.86 3.15 11.13
N LEU A 351 -15.60 2.86 10.76
CA LEU A 351 -14.42 3.37 11.45
C LEU A 351 -14.37 4.90 11.40
N GLY A 352 -14.64 5.50 10.24
CA GLY A 352 -14.65 6.95 10.10
C GLY A 352 -15.62 7.61 11.09
N ARG A 353 -16.86 7.14 11.16
CA ARG A 353 -17.87 7.65 12.11
C ARG A 353 -17.47 7.41 13.58
N TYR A 354 -16.92 6.22 13.88
CA TYR A 354 -16.45 5.92 15.22
C TYR A 354 -15.33 6.88 15.67
N LEU A 355 -14.33 7.10 14.81
CA LEU A 355 -13.22 8.01 15.11
C LEU A 355 -13.66 9.47 15.19
N GLU A 356 -14.62 9.89 14.33
CA GLU A 356 -15.19 11.23 14.34
C GLU A 356 -15.97 11.51 15.63
N GLU A 357 -16.79 10.56 16.07
CA GLU A 357 -17.56 10.64 17.33
C GLU A 357 -16.65 10.87 18.56
N HIS A 358 -15.42 10.35 18.52
CA HIS A 358 -14.46 10.45 19.61
C HIS A 358 -13.34 11.49 19.36
N ASN A 359 -13.48 12.35 18.34
CA ASN A 359 -12.49 13.37 17.94
C ASN A 359 -11.09 12.77 17.62
N LEU A 360 -11.07 11.57 17.07
CA LEU A 360 -9.85 10.83 16.73
C LEU A 360 -9.64 10.64 15.23
N LEU A 361 -10.58 11.11 14.38
CA LEU A 361 -10.50 10.91 12.93
C LEU A 361 -9.39 11.73 12.30
N TYR A 362 -9.31 13.00 12.66
CA TYR A 362 -8.37 13.95 12.07
C TYR A 362 -7.10 14.08 12.92
N ASP A 363 -5.95 14.01 12.27
CA ASP A 363 -4.67 14.26 12.90
C ASP A 363 -4.17 15.67 12.57
N PRO A 364 -4.08 16.58 13.56
CA PRO A 364 -3.74 17.98 13.32
C PRO A 364 -2.29 18.18 12.87
N LEU A 365 -1.38 17.24 13.13
CA LEU A 365 0.02 17.35 12.73
C LEU A 365 0.26 17.05 11.25
N THR A 366 -0.49 16.11 10.70
CA THR A 366 -0.35 15.68 9.29
C THR A 366 -1.46 16.21 8.41
N GLU A 367 -2.49 16.83 8.99
CA GLU A 367 -3.72 17.30 8.31
C GLU A 367 -4.43 16.18 7.53
N GLN A 368 -4.34 14.94 8.03
CA GLN A 368 -4.89 13.76 7.37
C GLN A 368 -5.87 13.01 8.27
N ASN A 369 -6.84 12.35 7.63
CA ASN A 369 -7.73 11.44 8.33
C ASN A 369 -7.06 10.10 8.60
N ARG A 370 -7.34 9.56 9.79
CA ARG A 370 -6.94 8.21 10.17
C ARG A 370 -7.87 7.19 9.55
N VAL A 371 -7.28 6.06 9.16
CA VAL A 371 -7.94 4.93 8.51
C VAL A 371 -7.44 3.63 9.12
N PHE A 372 -7.93 2.46 8.70
CA PHE A 372 -7.40 1.18 9.19
C PHE A 372 -5.87 1.04 9.02
N TYR A 373 -5.31 1.64 7.99
CA TYR A 373 -3.86 1.64 7.80
C TYR A 373 -3.11 2.38 8.91
N SER A 374 -3.77 3.32 9.59
CA SER A 374 -3.22 4.03 10.76
C SER A 374 -2.94 3.08 11.92
N PHE A 375 -3.73 2.04 12.14
CA PHE A 375 -3.46 1.02 13.16
C PHE A 375 -2.16 0.26 12.87
N ARG A 376 -1.93 -0.10 11.63
CA ARG A 376 -0.67 -0.73 11.23
C ARG A 376 0.53 0.21 11.40
N HIS A 377 0.36 1.50 11.11
CA HIS A 377 1.40 2.49 11.40
C HIS A 377 1.65 2.63 12.89
N THR A 378 0.59 2.61 13.71
CA THR A 378 0.70 2.64 15.17
C THR A 378 1.46 1.42 15.68
N TYR A 379 1.10 0.20 15.25
CA TYR A 379 1.83 -1.01 15.60
C TYR A 379 3.33 -0.87 15.31
N ALA A 380 3.70 -0.45 14.11
CA ALA A 380 5.10 -0.32 13.74
C ALA A 380 5.84 0.74 14.57
N THR A 381 5.18 1.87 14.83
CA THR A 381 5.75 2.93 15.69
C THR A 381 6.00 2.40 17.11
N LEU A 382 4.98 1.79 17.73
CA LEU A 382 5.10 1.25 19.09
C LEU A 382 6.13 0.11 19.17
N ALA A 383 6.15 -0.79 18.20
CA ALA A 383 7.12 -1.87 18.14
C ALA A 383 8.57 -1.38 18.05
N LEU A 384 8.82 -0.29 17.33
CA LEU A 384 10.15 0.30 17.21
C LEU A 384 10.55 1.14 18.45
N THR A 385 9.60 1.92 19.01
CA THR A 385 9.90 2.89 20.08
C THR A 385 9.81 2.24 21.47
N HIS A 386 8.74 1.51 21.76
CA HIS A 386 8.48 0.95 23.08
C HIS A 386 8.99 -0.50 23.21
N ASP A 387 8.63 -1.35 22.25
CA ASP A 387 8.99 -2.77 22.31
C ASP A 387 10.44 -3.05 21.84
N LYS A 388 11.11 -2.06 21.23
CA LYS A 388 12.49 -2.14 20.70
C LYS A 388 12.69 -3.34 19.75
N VAL A 389 11.67 -3.70 18.98
CA VAL A 389 11.72 -4.82 18.05
C VAL A 389 12.74 -4.53 16.93
N PRO A 390 13.68 -5.45 16.66
CA PRO A 390 14.63 -5.27 15.56
C PRO A 390 13.92 -5.07 14.22
N ILE A 391 14.40 -4.12 13.41
CA ILE A 391 13.77 -3.70 12.15
C ILE A 391 13.56 -4.87 11.19
N HIS A 392 14.48 -5.83 11.13
CA HIS A 392 14.34 -7.04 10.31
C HIS A 392 13.20 -7.95 10.78
N THR A 393 13.05 -8.12 12.09
CA THR A 393 11.96 -8.90 12.70
C THR A 393 10.62 -8.21 12.41
N LEU A 394 10.57 -6.89 12.60
CA LEU A 394 9.38 -6.10 12.29
C LEU A 394 9.01 -6.18 10.81
N ALA A 395 10.00 -6.12 9.91
CA ALA A 395 9.78 -6.24 8.47
C ALA A 395 9.15 -7.60 8.10
N LYS A 396 9.62 -8.70 8.70
CA LYS A 396 9.05 -10.05 8.52
C LYS A 396 7.63 -10.12 9.06
N GLN A 397 7.39 -9.68 10.29
CA GLN A 397 6.06 -9.65 10.91
C GLN A 397 5.06 -8.87 10.06
N MET A 398 5.42 -7.69 9.62
CA MET A 398 4.57 -6.83 8.80
C MET A 398 4.50 -7.26 7.33
N GLY A 399 5.37 -8.16 6.85
CA GLY A 399 5.44 -8.56 5.44
C GLY A 399 5.81 -7.40 4.51
N THR A 400 6.82 -6.63 4.90
CA THR A 400 7.34 -5.50 4.14
C THR A 400 8.86 -5.56 4.09
N SER A 401 9.50 -4.70 3.30
CA SER A 401 10.96 -4.62 3.29
C SER A 401 11.47 -3.67 4.37
N VAL A 402 12.72 -3.88 4.82
CA VAL A 402 13.41 -2.97 5.74
C VAL A 402 13.42 -1.55 5.17
N LEU A 403 13.73 -1.40 3.88
CA LEU A 403 13.72 -0.10 3.19
C LEU A 403 12.35 0.63 3.31
N MET A 404 11.25 -0.13 3.25
CA MET A 404 9.92 0.47 3.42
C MET A 404 9.67 0.89 4.87
N ILE A 405 10.16 0.13 5.85
CA ILE A 405 10.09 0.54 7.25
C ILE A 405 10.93 1.80 7.46
N GLU A 406 12.16 1.84 7.00
CA GLU A 406 13.02 3.03 7.07
C GLU A 406 12.35 4.24 6.43
N ARG A 407 11.87 4.12 5.19
CA ARG A 407 11.18 5.21 4.47
C ARG A 407 9.96 5.75 5.23
N HIS A 408 9.22 4.86 5.89
CA HIS A 408 7.97 5.23 6.55
C HIS A 408 8.15 5.60 8.03
N TYR A 409 9.23 5.15 8.70
CA TYR A 409 9.41 5.31 10.15
C TYR A 409 10.73 5.99 10.53
N SER A 410 11.57 6.43 9.57
CA SER A 410 12.83 7.15 9.82
C SER A 410 12.64 8.50 10.55
N HIS A 411 11.39 9.03 10.54
CA HIS A 411 11.05 10.28 11.25
C HIS A 411 10.69 10.07 12.73
N LEU A 412 10.79 8.83 13.23
CA LEU A 412 10.73 8.62 14.68
C LEU A 412 11.71 9.59 15.32
N LYS A 413 11.17 10.48 16.14
CA LYS A 413 11.92 11.62 16.66
C LYS A 413 13.19 11.10 17.34
N VAL A 414 14.33 11.66 16.97
CA VAL A 414 15.62 11.38 17.61
C VAL A 414 15.51 11.48 19.13
N ILE A 415 14.62 12.34 19.63
CA ILE A 415 14.26 12.48 21.04
C ILE A 415 13.74 11.18 21.66
N GLU A 416 12.97 10.34 20.92
CA GLU A 416 12.47 9.05 21.45
C GLU A 416 13.57 7.98 21.54
N ALA A 417 14.66 8.20 20.84
CA ALA A 417 15.86 7.36 20.89
C ALA A 417 16.97 7.92 21.81
N VAL A 418 16.68 8.93 22.64
CA VAL A 418 17.69 9.58 23.51
C VAL A 418 18.43 8.57 24.36
N GLU A 419 17.74 7.60 24.96
CA GLU A 419 18.42 6.58 25.79
C GLU A 419 19.39 5.74 24.96
N GLN A 420 19.03 5.35 23.75
CA GLN A 420 19.88 4.57 22.84
C GLN A 420 21.07 5.43 22.33
N LEU A 421 20.78 6.68 21.96
CA LEU A 421 21.76 7.61 21.42
C LEU A 421 22.62 8.23 22.52
N SER A 422 22.20 8.18 23.79
CA SER A 422 22.94 8.73 24.93
C SER A 422 24.29 8.06 25.11
N GLY A 423 24.49 6.85 24.57
CA GLY A 423 25.76 6.13 24.66
C GLY A 423 26.19 5.84 26.10
N ALA A 424 25.24 5.66 27.02
CA ALA A 424 25.54 5.53 28.45
C ALA A 424 26.52 4.38 28.74
N GLU A 425 26.39 3.25 28.03
CA GLU A 425 27.32 2.11 28.17
C GLU A 425 28.69 2.42 27.57
N THR A 426 28.75 3.05 26.41
CA THR A 426 29.98 3.49 25.76
C THR A 426 30.70 4.53 26.66
N ARG A 427 29.94 5.48 27.20
CA ARG A 427 30.51 6.46 28.16
C ARG A 427 31.05 5.82 29.43
N ARG A 428 30.39 4.80 29.98
CA ARG A 428 30.91 4.03 31.12
C ARG A 428 32.24 3.34 30.78
N LYS A 429 32.32 2.70 29.61
CA LYS A 429 33.52 2.04 29.13
C LYS A 429 34.67 3.05 28.91
N ILE A 430 34.37 4.21 28.31
CA ILE A 430 35.34 5.28 28.12
C ILE A 430 35.77 5.88 29.47
N ALA A 431 34.79 6.11 30.35
CA ALA A 431 35.10 6.65 31.71
C ALA A 431 35.98 5.71 32.53
N SER A 432 35.92 4.40 32.31
CA SER A 432 36.81 3.45 32.97
C SER A 432 38.28 3.56 32.52
N THR A 433 38.53 4.26 31.41
CA THR A 433 39.88 4.54 30.89
C THR A 433 40.35 5.95 31.17
N LEU A 434 39.52 6.79 31.82
CA LEU A 434 39.87 8.14 32.17
C LEU A 434 40.85 8.17 33.35
N THR A 435 41.74 9.14 33.35
CA THR A 435 42.68 9.36 34.46
C THR A 435 41.95 9.78 35.73
N VAL A 436 42.61 9.60 36.90
CA VAL A 436 42.03 9.96 38.21
C VAL A 436 41.56 11.42 38.27
N ASP A 437 42.25 12.33 37.60
CA ASP A 437 41.89 13.76 37.55
C ASP A 437 40.60 13.99 36.72
N GLU A 438 40.42 13.28 35.62
CA GLU A 438 39.20 13.37 34.82
C GLU A 438 37.99 12.77 35.55
N ILE A 439 38.19 11.69 36.33
CA ILE A 439 37.18 11.10 37.20
C ILE A 439 36.77 12.10 38.29
N TYR A 440 37.76 12.82 38.88
CA TYR A 440 37.51 13.82 39.90
C TYR A 440 36.70 15.02 39.36
N GLN A 441 37.01 15.49 38.16
CA GLN A 441 36.27 16.56 37.50
C GLN A 441 34.82 16.11 37.17
N SER A 442 34.64 14.89 36.67
CA SER A 442 33.31 14.34 36.39
C SER A 442 32.46 14.15 37.65
N ALA A 443 33.07 13.74 38.76
CA ALA A 443 32.43 13.61 40.07
C ALA A 443 32.02 14.99 40.64
N LYS A 444 32.83 16.04 40.42
CA LYS A 444 32.53 17.42 40.83
C LYS A 444 31.34 18.00 40.07
N VAL A 445 31.23 17.70 38.76
CA VAL A 445 30.08 18.07 37.94
C VAL A 445 28.82 17.33 38.41
N LYS A 446 28.91 16.03 38.70
CA LYS A 446 27.79 15.23 39.21
C LYS A 446 27.25 15.77 40.53
N LYS A 447 28.14 16.13 41.45
CA LYS A 447 27.80 16.77 42.75
C LYS A 447 27.09 18.11 42.56
N LYS A 448 27.48 18.88 41.53
CA LYS A 448 26.86 20.17 41.19
C LYS A 448 25.44 19.98 40.58
N VAL A 449 25.26 18.96 39.74
CA VAL A 449 23.96 18.59 39.15
C VAL A 449 23.00 18.07 40.23
N ASP A 450 23.46 17.21 41.13
CA ASP A 450 22.64 16.68 42.24
C ASP A 450 22.22 17.80 43.21
N LEU A 451 23.07 18.80 43.43
CA LEU A 451 22.76 19.98 44.24
C LEU A 451 21.71 20.88 43.56
N LEU A 452 21.77 21.02 42.23
CA LEU A 452 20.77 21.74 41.45
C LEU A 452 19.43 21.01 41.46
N ALA A 453 19.42 19.68 41.25
CA ALA A 453 18.24 18.86 41.32
C ALA A 453 17.51 18.91 42.67
N ARG A 454 18.29 18.95 43.78
CA ARG A 454 17.73 19.12 45.12
C ARG A 454 17.15 20.52 45.37
N LYS A 455 17.66 21.56 44.70
CA LYS A 455 17.13 22.93 44.79
C LYS A 455 15.86 23.14 43.98
N THR A 456 15.67 22.36 42.96
CA THR A 456 14.48 22.43 42.05
C THR A 456 13.36 21.48 42.47
N ALA A 457 13.59 20.58 43.43
CA ALA A 457 12.54 19.69 43.93
C ALA A 457 11.49 20.48 44.73
N PRO A 458 10.19 20.31 44.45
CA PRO A 458 9.15 21.03 45.19
C PRO A 458 9.18 20.67 46.68
N LYS A 459 9.23 21.68 47.54
CA LYS A 459 9.17 21.51 49.00
C LYS A 459 7.85 20.82 49.36
N LYS A 460 7.88 19.63 49.93
CA LYS A 460 6.73 18.99 50.55
C LYS A 460 6.24 19.90 51.68
N THR A 461 5.12 20.55 51.46
CA THR A 461 4.36 21.27 52.49
C THR A 461 3.78 20.24 53.49
N THR A 462 4.40 20.14 54.62
CA THR A 462 3.83 19.45 55.79
C THR A 462 2.63 20.23 56.29
N ALA A 463 1.43 19.80 55.97
CA ALA A 463 0.21 20.33 56.60
C ALA A 463 0.21 19.94 58.09
N LYS A 464 0.44 20.90 58.96
CA LYS A 464 0.19 20.79 60.42
C LYS A 464 -1.32 20.65 60.62
N LYS A 465 -1.79 19.47 61.02
CA LYS A 465 -3.13 19.30 61.61
C LYS A 465 -3.15 20.00 62.97
N SER A 466 -3.84 21.13 63.04
CA SER A 466 -4.23 21.71 64.32
C SER A 466 -5.48 20.95 64.85
N VAL A 467 -5.27 20.20 65.90
CA VAL A 467 -6.38 19.66 66.74
C VAL A 467 -6.83 20.85 67.61
N LYS A 468 -8.07 21.28 67.42
CA LYS A 468 -8.82 22.06 68.41
C LYS A 468 -9.79 21.16 69.07
N ALA A 469 -9.60 20.97 70.36
CA ALA A 469 -10.60 20.43 71.26
C ALA A 469 -11.70 21.51 71.51
N LYS A 470 -12.94 21.16 71.35
CA LYS A 470 -14.05 21.30 72.29
C LYS A 470 -15.26 20.54 71.72
#